data_bd2379029228aff3bea09e62b7a64b2d
#
_entry.id   bd2379029228aff3bea09e62b7a64b2d
#
_cell.length_a   1.000
_cell.length_b   1.000
_cell.length_c   1.000
_cell.angle_alpha   90.00
_cell.angle_beta   90.00
_cell.angle_gamma   90.00
#
_symmetry.space_group_name_H-M   'P 1'
#
loop_
_entity.id
_entity.type
_entity.pdbx_description
1 polymer ?
#
loop_
_entity_poly.entity_id
_entity_poly.type
_entity_poly.pdbx_seq_one_letter_code
_entity_poly.pdbx_strand_id
1 'polypeptide(L)'
;MEIKAADIVLCEFYFSDLKTSKNRPVLVFKDNLPFDDFVGIPISSQIIHLHADEALIESTDFSEGLLPKSSKLMLRKPFIVSKKVVIKKYGTLSSGSFDRYQQLFCDYFQCCE
;
A
#
# COMPACT_ATOMS: atom_id res chain seq x y z
N MET A 1 -14.16 -4.36 -10.07
CA MET A 1 -13.63 -3.46 -9.03
C MET A 1 -12.58 -2.56 -9.64
N GLU A 2 -12.79 -1.28 -9.55
CA GLU A 2 -11.82 -0.32 -10.06
C GLU A 2 -10.76 -0.03 -9.01
N ILE A 3 -9.50 -0.17 -9.38
CA ILE A 3 -8.36 0.06 -8.51
C ILE A 3 -7.56 1.24 -9.04
N LYS A 4 -7.30 2.22 -8.18
CA LYS A 4 -6.58 3.44 -8.56
C LYS A 4 -5.63 3.88 -7.46
N ALA A 5 -4.71 4.78 -7.78
CA ALA A 5 -3.76 5.33 -6.81
C ALA A 5 -4.49 5.88 -5.58
N ALA A 6 -3.89 5.73 -4.42
CA ALA A 6 -4.40 6.05 -3.08
C ALA A 6 -5.37 5.01 -2.51
N ASP A 7 -5.79 4.01 -3.26
CA ASP A 7 -6.59 2.91 -2.72
C ASP A 7 -5.74 2.00 -1.86
N ILE A 8 -6.34 1.49 -0.79
CA ILE A 8 -5.74 0.43 0.03
C ILE A 8 -6.53 -0.83 -0.20
N VAL A 9 -5.85 -1.87 -0.67
CA VAL A 9 -6.45 -3.11 -1.14
C VAL A 9 -5.87 -4.31 -0.40
N LEU A 10 -6.66 -5.38 -0.33
CA LEU A 10 -6.20 -6.67 0.18
C LEU A 10 -5.80 -7.53 -1.00
N CYS A 11 -4.58 -8.03 -0.98
CA CYS A 11 -4.03 -8.87 -2.05
C CYS A 11 -3.71 -10.26 -1.53
N GLU A 12 -3.88 -11.25 -2.37
CA GLU A 12 -3.52 -12.63 -2.08
C GLU A 12 -2.20 -12.97 -2.78
N PHE A 13 -1.19 -13.35 -2.00
CA PHE A 13 0.12 -13.73 -2.53
C PHE A 13 0.37 -15.20 -2.21
N TYR A 14 0.82 -15.95 -3.21
CA TYR A 14 1.17 -17.35 -3.05
C TYR A 14 2.65 -17.49 -2.69
N PHE A 15 2.93 -18.45 -1.81
CA PHE A 15 4.30 -18.81 -1.51
C PHE A 15 4.89 -19.61 -2.69
N SER A 16 6.21 -19.81 -2.66
CA SER A 16 6.92 -20.46 -3.77
C SER A 16 6.43 -21.88 -4.07
N ASP A 17 5.77 -22.55 -3.12
CA ASP A 17 5.19 -23.88 -3.33
C ASP A 17 3.87 -23.83 -4.13
N LEU A 18 3.30 -22.65 -4.35
CA LEU A 18 2.03 -22.43 -5.04
C LEU A 18 0.83 -23.14 -4.41
N LYS A 19 0.98 -23.64 -3.19
CA LYS A 19 -0.09 -24.36 -2.45
C LYS A 19 -0.65 -23.54 -1.31
N THR A 20 0.17 -22.65 -0.75
CA THR A 20 -0.24 -21.81 0.36
C THR A 20 -0.22 -20.36 -0.07
N SER A 21 -1.10 -19.55 0.50
CA SER A 21 -1.19 -18.15 0.20
C SER A 21 -1.33 -17.32 1.47
N LYS A 22 -1.06 -16.04 1.37
CA LYS A 22 -1.23 -15.09 2.46
C LYS A 22 -1.85 -13.81 1.93
N ASN A 23 -2.83 -13.31 2.67
CA ASN A 23 -3.49 -12.05 2.32
C ASN A 23 -2.78 -10.91 3.02
N ARG A 24 -2.44 -9.87 2.26
CA ARG A 24 -1.73 -8.70 2.77
C ARG A 24 -2.37 -7.42 2.26
N PRO A 25 -2.52 -6.40 3.12
CA PRO A 25 -2.94 -5.09 2.64
C PRO A 25 -1.78 -4.39 1.93
N VAL A 26 -2.12 -3.64 0.90
CA VAL A 26 -1.17 -2.93 0.04
C VAL A 26 -1.77 -1.58 -0.34
N LEU A 27 -0.95 -0.52 -0.29
CA LEU A 27 -1.33 0.78 -0.84
C LEU A 27 -1.04 0.78 -2.34
N VAL A 28 -2.02 1.17 -3.14
CA VAL A 28 -1.80 1.41 -4.57
C VAL A 28 -1.11 2.76 -4.70
N PHE A 29 0.18 2.74 -4.99
CA PHE A 29 1.01 3.94 -5.01
C PHE A 29 1.02 4.60 -6.38
N LYS A 30 1.09 3.81 -7.44
CA LYS A 30 0.99 4.28 -8.82
C LYS A 30 0.21 3.28 -9.64
N ASP A 31 -0.78 3.77 -10.37
CA ASP A 31 -1.65 2.98 -11.22
C ASP A 31 -1.26 3.14 -12.69
N ASN A 32 -2.02 2.51 -13.58
CA ASN A 32 -1.89 2.62 -15.03
C ASN A 32 -0.54 2.16 -15.58
N LEU A 33 0.00 1.09 -15.00
CA LEU A 33 1.16 0.41 -15.56
C LEU A 33 0.73 -0.60 -16.64
N PRO A 34 1.64 -1.00 -17.54
CA PRO A 34 1.35 -2.08 -18.49
C PRO A 34 0.93 -3.37 -17.80
N PHE A 35 0.22 -4.23 -18.52
CA PHE A 35 -0.20 -5.57 -18.07
C PHE A 35 -1.17 -5.55 -16.88
N ASP A 36 -1.88 -4.44 -16.70
CA ASP A 36 -2.82 -4.28 -15.60
C ASP A 36 -2.13 -4.38 -14.23
N ASP A 37 -0.92 -3.85 -14.14
CA ASP A 37 -0.12 -3.82 -12.93
C ASP A 37 -0.21 -2.45 -12.25
N PHE A 38 0.22 -2.43 -10.99
CA PHE A 38 0.39 -1.20 -10.24
C PHE A 38 1.61 -1.31 -9.32
N VAL A 39 2.13 -0.17 -8.89
CA VAL A 39 3.16 -0.13 -7.85
C VAL A 39 2.46 -0.17 -6.50
N GLY A 40 2.78 -1.18 -5.69
CA GLY A 40 2.24 -1.33 -4.35
C GLY A 40 3.27 -1.02 -3.28
N ILE A 41 2.78 -0.46 -2.16
CA ILE A 41 3.58 -0.30 -0.95
C ILE A 41 3.00 -1.24 0.09
N PRO A 42 3.79 -2.18 0.64
CA PRO A 42 3.26 -3.14 1.61
C PRO A 42 2.89 -2.46 2.92
N ILE A 43 1.88 -3.01 3.57
CA ILE A 43 1.35 -2.53 4.83
C ILE A 43 1.52 -3.62 5.88
N SER A 44 1.98 -3.27 7.07
CA SER A 44 2.16 -4.20 8.18
C SER A 44 1.38 -3.74 9.41
N SER A 45 0.79 -4.69 10.13
CA SER A 45 0.15 -4.41 11.41
C SER A 45 1.13 -4.47 12.60
N GLN A 46 2.38 -4.77 12.35
CA GLN A 46 3.42 -4.79 13.40
C GLN A 46 4.00 -3.39 13.59
N ILE A 47 3.41 -2.63 14.49
CA ILE A 47 3.73 -1.20 14.68
C ILE A 47 4.56 -0.89 15.91
N ILE A 48 5.02 -1.92 16.64
CA ILE A 48 5.81 -1.73 17.87
C ILE A 48 7.12 -0.99 17.57
N HIS A 49 7.75 -1.31 16.45
CA HIS A 49 8.95 -0.63 15.99
C HIS A 49 8.64 0.11 14.70
N LEU A 50 8.84 1.43 14.69
CA LEU A 50 8.66 2.24 13.49
C LEU A 50 10.03 2.72 13.03
N HIS A 51 10.48 2.22 11.90
CA HIS A 51 11.75 2.62 11.31
C HIS A 51 11.61 3.92 10.52
N ALA A 52 12.74 4.55 10.18
CA ALA A 52 12.75 5.83 9.47
C ALA A 52 12.11 5.77 8.09
N ASP A 53 12.07 4.59 7.47
CA ASP A 53 11.46 4.37 6.16
C ASP A 53 10.00 3.94 6.26
N GLU A 54 9.39 4.04 7.44
CA GLU A 54 8.03 3.58 7.69
C GLU A 54 7.16 4.73 8.18
N ALA A 55 5.86 4.65 7.90
CA ALA A 55 4.91 5.68 8.32
C ALA A 55 3.62 5.03 8.81
N LEU A 56 3.10 5.52 9.93
CA LEU A 56 1.82 5.03 10.45
C LEU A 56 0.66 5.46 9.55
N ILE A 57 -0.35 4.59 9.47
CA ILE A 57 -1.61 4.90 8.82
C ILE A 57 -2.68 4.98 9.91
N GLU A 58 -3.37 6.11 9.97
CA GLU A 58 -4.41 6.35 10.95
C GLU A 58 -5.78 6.48 10.28
N SER A 59 -6.85 6.34 11.05
CA SER A 59 -8.22 6.47 10.52
C SER A 59 -8.45 7.81 9.85
N THR A 60 -7.82 8.86 10.36
CA THR A 60 -7.92 10.22 9.81
C THR A 60 -7.27 10.38 8.45
N ASP A 61 -6.46 9.41 8.02
CA ASP A 61 -5.81 9.44 6.71
C ASP A 61 -6.74 9.00 5.58
N PHE A 62 -7.90 8.43 5.90
CA PHE A 62 -8.84 7.90 4.90
C PHE A 62 -9.90 8.93 4.53
N SER A 63 -10.20 9.03 3.23
CA SER A 63 -11.40 9.73 2.76
C SER A 63 -12.61 8.80 2.75
N GLU A 64 -12.38 7.50 2.55
CA GLU A 64 -13.41 6.46 2.63
C GLU A 64 -12.80 5.19 3.20
N GLY A 65 -13.59 4.43 3.95
CA GLY A 65 -13.18 3.15 4.47
C GLY A 65 -12.14 3.24 5.57
N LEU A 66 -11.66 2.10 6.00
CA LEU A 66 -10.66 1.97 7.08
C LEU A 66 -9.93 0.64 6.94
N LEU A 67 -8.76 0.56 7.55
CA LEU A 67 -8.08 -0.71 7.80
C LEU A 67 -8.60 -1.31 9.11
N PRO A 68 -8.70 -2.65 9.22
CA PRO A 68 -9.20 -3.30 10.43
C PRO A 68 -8.25 -3.20 11.62
N LYS A 69 -6.96 -2.91 11.38
CA LYS A 69 -5.95 -2.80 12.44
C LYS A 69 -5.07 -1.59 12.20
N SER A 70 -4.56 -1.01 13.29
CA SER A 70 -3.52 0.00 13.19
C SER A 70 -2.33 -0.57 12.42
N SER A 71 -1.83 0.18 11.47
CA SER A 71 -0.87 -0.33 10.50
C SER A 71 0.16 0.73 10.12
N LYS A 72 1.21 0.28 9.45
CA LYS A 72 2.25 1.15 8.93
C LYS A 72 2.53 0.83 7.47
N LEU A 73 2.94 1.85 6.73
CA LEU A 73 3.44 1.72 5.36
C LEU A 73 4.94 1.46 5.39
N MET A 74 5.38 0.45 4.66
CA MET A 74 6.80 0.14 4.51
C MET A 74 7.31 0.76 3.21
N LEU A 75 7.61 2.05 3.26
CA LEU A 75 7.92 2.86 2.07
C LEU A 75 9.17 2.40 1.34
N ARG A 76 10.08 1.70 2.02
CA ARG A 76 11.31 1.22 1.42
C ARG A 76 11.11 0.03 0.48
N LYS A 77 9.93 -0.60 0.51
CA LYS A 77 9.70 -1.87 -0.18
C LYS A 77 8.63 -1.81 -1.27
N PRO A 78 8.70 -0.82 -2.20
CA PRO A 78 7.73 -0.81 -3.29
C PRO A 78 7.92 -2.03 -4.18
N PHE A 79 6.83 -2.53 -4.75
CA PHE A 79 6.88 -3.68 -5.65
C PHE A 79 5.75 -3.64 -6.66
N ILE A 80 5.91 -4.40 -7.74
CA ILE A 80 4.91 -4.45 -8.80
C ILE A 80 3.89 -5.53 -8.47
N VAL A 81 2.62 -5.17 -8.57
CA VAL A 81 1.50 -6.04 -8.21
C VAL A 81 0.52 -6.10 -9.37
N SER A 82 0.07 -7.31 -9.71
CA SER A 82 -1.00 -7.48 -10.68
C SER A 82 -2.36 -7.22 -10.03
N LYS A 83 -3.24 -6.49 -10.71
CA LYS A 83 -4.61 -6.27 -10.23
C LYS A 83 -5.38 -7.57 -10.04
N LYS A 84 -4.94 -8.65 -10.69
CA LYS A 84 -5.57 -9.97 -10.58
C LYS A 84 -5.51 -10.56 -9.18
N VAL A 85 -4.52 -10.17 -8.35
CA VAL A 85 -4.40 -10.71 -7.00
C VAL A 85 -5.19 -9.90 -5.97
N VAL A 86 -5.84 -8.83 -6.37
CA VAL A 86 -6.62 -7.99 -5.46
C VAL A 86 -7.94 -8.68 -5.13
N ILE A 87 -8.20 -8.88 -3.83
CA ILE A 87 -9.41 -9.52 -3.34
C ILE A 87 -10.51 -8.48 -3.07
N LYS A 88 -10.15 -7.38 -2.42
CA LYS A 88 -11.10 -6.34 -2.07
C LYS A 88 -10.38 -5.03 -1.77
N LYS A 89 -11.14 -3.95 -1.71
CA LYS A 89 -10.65 -2.63 -1.32
C LYS A 89 -11.11 -2.33 0.11
N TYR A 90 -10.17 -1.93 0.96
CA TYR A 90 -10.47 -1.47 2.31
C TYR A 90 -10.96 -0.03 2.32
N GLY A 91 -10.40 0.80 1.48
CA GLY A 91 -10.72 2.22 1.45
C GLY A 91 -9.78 3.00 0.56
N THR A 92 -9.89 4.31 0.64
CA THR A 92 -9.10 5.24 -0.15
C THR A 92 -8.53 6.30 0.78
N LEU A 93 -7.25 6.60 0.66
CA LEU A 93 -6.61 7.67 1.42
C LEU A 93 -7.10 9.03 0.92
N SER A 94 -7.15 10.00 1.83
CA SER A 94 -7.40 11.38 1.43
C SER A 94 -6.24 11.89 0.57
N SER A 95 -6.51 12.87 -0.29
CA SER A 95 -5.47 13.42 -1.17
C SER A 95 -4.31 14.02 -0.38
N GLY A 96 -4.60 14.69 0.73
CA GLY A 96 -3.56 15.27 1.58
C GLY A 96 -2.67 14.21 2.22
N SER A 97 -3.24 13.12 2.72
CA SER A 97 -2.47 12.03 3.30
C SER A 97 -1.66 11.31 2.24
N PHE A 98 -2.25 11.05 1.08
CA PHE A 98 -1.53 10.40 -0.01
C PHE A 98 -0.35 11.25 -0.47
N ASP A 99 -0.53 12.56 -0.63
CA ASP A 99 0.55 13.48 -0.98
C ASP A 99 1.67 13.44 0.06
N ARG A 100 1.33 13.38 1.35
CA ARG A 100 2.30 13.29 2.43
C ARG A 100 3.13 12.01 2.31
N TYR A 101 2.49 10.87 2.05
CA TYR A 101 3.20 9.60 1.89
C TYR A 101 4.07 9.60 0.63
N GLN A 102 3.62 10.21 -0.46
CA GLN A 102 4.44 10.38 -1.65
C GLN A 102 5.68 11.22 -1.35
N GLN A 103 5.53 12.28 -0.58
CA GLN A 103 6.66 13.12 -0.20
C GLN A 103 7.65 12.35 0.68
N LEU A 104 7.17 11.58 1.64
CA LEU A 104 8.03 10.75 2.49
C LEU A 104 8.80 9.71 1.67
N PHE A 105 8.14 9.10 0.69
CA PHE A 105 8.77 8.16 -0.22
C PHE A 105 9.88 8.84 -1.02
N CYS A 106 9.58 10.00 -1.60
CA CYS A 106 10.57 10.76 -2.38
C CYS A 106 11.74 11.23 -1.52
N ASP A 107 11.48 11.65 -0.29
CA ASP A 107 12.54 12.07 0.62
C ASP A 107 13.46 10.89 0.95
N TYR A 108 12.87 9.73 1.23
CA TYR A 108 13.64 8.54 1.56
C TYR A 108 14.51 8.08 0.40
N PHE A 109 13.94 8.03 -0.80
CA PHE A 109 14.66 7.56 -2.00
C PHE A 109 15.39 8.69 -2.72
N GLN A 110 15.28 9.93 -2.25
CA GLN A 110 15.92 11.10 -2.86
C GLN A 110 15.52 11.27 -4.33
N CYS A 111 14.26 11.01 -4.63
CA CYS A 111 13.75 11.11 -6.00
C CYS A 111 13.13 12.46 -6.32
N CYS A 112 13.06 13.37 -5.36
CA CYS A 112 12.60 14.74 -5.55
C CYS A 112 13.79 15.68 -5.51
N GLU A 113 13.82 16.65 -6.41
CA GLU A 113 14.84 17.69 -6.42
C GLU A 113 14.36 18.95 -5.72
#